data_9eae88bd5a69858a823f4a54922776ca
#
_entry.id   9eae88bd5a69858a823f4a54922776ca
#
_cell.length_a   1.000
_cell.length_b   1.000
_cell.length_c   1.000
_cell.angle_alpha   90.00
_cell.angle_beta   90.00
_cell.angle_gamma   90.00
#
_symmetry.space_group_name_H-M   'P 1'
#
loop_
_entity.id
_entity.type
_entity.pdbx_description
1 polymer ?
#
loop_
_entity_poly.entity_id
_entity_poly.type
_entity_poly.pdbx_seq_one_letter_code
_entity_poly.pdbx_strand_id
1 'polypeptide(L)'
;ICACLVGSEMCIRDRYSPDCWMLNYSNPASIVAEACRRLRPDAKILNICDMPVGTQRRMSQIIGLQPKDLEVRYFGMNHFGWWTSIKDKAGNEYLPQIRDYVAHHGYLTQIEVDTQHMDASWQATHKKAQDLLAVDPHYLPNTYLKYYLYPDYVVAHSDPDYTRANEVEDGREKRVFSAAQKIIDTGTSDVGSFPIDSHASFIVDLACAIAFNTHERMLLIVENNGAVANIDDDIMVEVPCIVGKDGAEPLTQGKIPMFQR
;
A
#
# COMPACT_ATOMS: atom_id res chain seq x y z
N ILE A 1 -13.09 13.27 -11.45
CA ILE A 1 -11.62 13.11 -11.54
C ILE A 1 -11.14 14.27 -12.36
N CYS A 2 -10.36 15.12 -11.76
CA CYS A 2 -9.88 16.30 -12.43
C CYS A 2 -8.92 15.89 -13.55
N ALA A 3 -9.34 16.07 -14.81
CA ALA A 3 -8.46 15.92 -15.97
C ALA A 3 -7.19 16.79 -15.85
N CYS A 4 -7.20 17.76 -14.93
CA CYS A 4 -6.07 18.64 -14.63
C CYS A 4 -4.92 17.93 -13.90
N LEU A 5 -5.19 16.98 -12.98
CA LEU A 5 -4.11 16.30 -12.24
C LEU A 5 -3.30 15.35 -13.12
N VAL A 6 -3.96 14.46 -13.84
CA VAL A 6 -3.29 13.55 -14.79
C VAL A 6 -2.82 14.31 -16.04
N GLY A 7 -3.57 15.32 -16.47
CA GLY A 7 -3.26 16.08 -17.69
C GLY A 7 -2.07 17.04 -17.54
N SER A 8 -1.94 17.73 -16.41
CA SER A 8 -0.86 18.72 -16.23
C SER A 8 0.49 18.07 -15.99
N GLU A 9 0.58 17.09 -15.09
CA GLU A 9 1.83 16.35 -14.82
C GLU A 9 2.28 15.58 -16.06
N MET A 10 1.37 14.92 -16.78
CA MET A 10 1.70 14.23 -18.02
C MET A 10 2.17 15.18 -19.12
N CYS A 11 1.53 16.35 -19.27
CA CYS A 11 1.97 17.37 -20.21
C CYS A 11 3.34 17.95 -19.86
N ILE A 12 3.63 18.16 -18.57
CA ILE A 12 4.93 18.61 -18.09
C ILE A 12 5.99 17.55 -18.39
N ARG A 13 5.73 16.31 -18.03
CA ARG A 13 6.61 15.17 -18.31
C ARG A 13 6.92 15.09 -19.80
N ASP A 14 5.91 15.04 -20.65
CA ASP A 14 6.06 14.87 -22.10
C ASP A 14 6.87 16.00 -22.75
N ARG A 15 6.74 17.22 -22.21
CA ARG A 15 7.45 18.38 -22.72
C ARG A 15 8.92 18.43 -22.30
N TYR A 16 9.22 18.06 -21.04
CA TYR A 16 10.53 18.28 -20.46
C TYR A 16 11.38 17.02 -20.28
N SER A 17 10.73 15.86 -20.10
CA SER A 17 11.42 14.58 -19.92
C SER A 17 10.50 13.41 -20.31
N PRO A 18 10.24 13.18 -21.59
CA PRO A 18 9.29 12.19 -22.06
C PRO A 18 9.63 10.75 -21.63
N ASP A 19 10.90 10.46 -21.40
CA ASP A 19 11.40 9.15 -21.01
C ASP A 19 11.49 8.91 -19.50
N CYS A 20 11.18 9.92 -18.68
CA CYS A 20 11.24 9.75 -17.23
C CYS A 20 10.14 8.83 -16.70
N TRP A 21 10.46 8.13 -15.62
CA TRP A 21 9.47 7.38 -14.85
C TRP A 21 8.60 8.33 -14.02
N MET A 22 7.31 8.03 -13.98
CA MET A 22 6.37 8.66 -13.05
C MET A 22 5.99 7.62 -12.00
N LEU A 23 6.25 7.92 -10.73
CA LEU A 23 5.81 7.13 -9.60
C LEU A 23 4.52 7.74 -9.06
N ASN A 24 3.39 7.12 -9.36
CA ASN A 24 2.09 7.63 -8.97
C ASN A 24 1.68 7.08 -7.60
N TYR A 25 1.52 7.97 -6.63
CA TYR A 25 1.14 7.68 -5.25
C TYR A 25 -0.13 8.44 -4.84
N SER A 26 -1.05 8.64 -5.78
CA SER A 26 -2.30 9.36 -5.53
C SER A 26 -3.47 8.41 -5.28
N ASN A 27 -4.53 8.92 -4.65
CA ASN A 27 -5.78 8.21 -4.43
C ASN A 27 -6.93 8.91 -5.18
N PRO A 28 -7.89 8.13 -5.68
CA PRO A 28 -8.05 6.66 -5.62
C PRO A 28 -7.10 5.93 -6.58
N ALA A 29 -6.14 5.18 -6.03
CA ALA A 29 -4.98 4.68 -6.77
C ALA A 29 -5.35 3.78 -7.97
N SER A 30 -6.26 2.81 -7.83
CA SER A 30 -6.69 1.96 -8.94
C SER A 30 -7.37 2.73 -10.06
N ILE A 31 -8.18 3.75 -9.74
CA ILE A 31 -8.89 4.55 -10.75
C ILE A 31 -7.89 5.41 -11.52
N VAL A 32 -6.94 6.03 -10.82
CA VAL A 32 -5.89 6.83 -11.46
C VAL A 32 -4.97 5.95 -12.31
N ALA A 33 -4.58 4.78 -11.80
CA ALA A 33 -3.78 3.81 -12.54
C ALA A 33 -4.48 3.38 -13.84
N GLU A 34 -5.76 3.02 -13.76
CA GLU A 34 -6.56 2.64 -14.93
C GLU A 34 -6.72 3.80 -15.92
N ALA A 35 -6.92 5.02 -15.43
CA ALA A 35 -6.99 6.20 -16.28
C ALA A 35 -5.65 6.46 -17.02
N CYS A 36 -4.54 6.35 -16.31
CA CYS A 36 -3.20 6.49 -16.89
C CYS A 36 -2.96 5.43 -17.99
N ARG A 37 -3.26 4.17 -17.70
CA ARG A 37 -3.13 3.08 -18.66
C ARG A 37 -3.93 3.34 -19.94
N ARG A 38 -5.18 3.75 -19.83
CA ARG A 38 -6.06 4.01 -20.99
C ARG A 38 -5.66 5.25 -21.79
N LEU A 39 -5.25 6.31 -21.11
CA LEU A 39 -4.92 7.58 -21.76
C LEU A 39 -3.49 7.63 -22.30
N ARG A 40 -2.58 6.93 -21.65
CA ARG A 40 -1.15 6.93 -21.96
C ARG A 40 -0.52 5.55 -21.76
N PRO A 41 -0.91 4.54 -22.58
CA PRO A 41 -0.43 3.16 -22.45
C PRO A 41 1.09 3.04 -22.67
N ASP A 42 1.68 3.99 -23.38
CA ASP A 42 3.11 4.07 -23.68
C ASP A 42 3.94 4.77 -22.62
N ALA A 43 3.31 5.36 -21.59
CA ALA A 43 4.03 6.14 -20.58
C ALA A 43 4.63 5.22 -19.50
N LYS A 44 5.86 5.55 -19.09
CA LYS A 44 6.55 4.87 -17.98
C LYS A 44 5.94 5.31 -16.64
N ILE A 45 4.90 4.63 -16.19
CA ILE A 45 4.19 4.93 -14.94
C ILE A 45 4.13 3.70 -14.08
N LEU A 46 4.54 3.82 -12.82
CA LEU A 46 4.30 2.82 -11.78
C LEU A 46 3.37 3.38 -10.71
N ASN A 47 2.38 2.58 -10.32
CA ASN A 47 1.37 2.98 -9.36
C ASN A 47 1.59 2.22 -8.05
N ILE A 48 1.56 2.94 -6.94
CA ILE A 48 1.91 2.44 -5.61
C ILE A 48 0.82 2.77 -4.59
N CYS A 49 0.67 1.86 -3.63
CA CYS A 49 -0.07 2.09 -2.40
C CYS A 49 0.76 1.61 -1.21
N ASP A 50 0.76 2.39 -0.16
CA ASP A 50 1.49 2.10 1.08
C ASP A 50 0.77 1.13 2.01
N MET A 51 -0.54 0.98 1.87
CA MET A 51 -1.35 0.15 2.77
C MET A 51 -0.88 -1.30 2.84
N PRO A 52 -0.66 -2.02 1.72
CA PRO A 52 -0.15 -3.38 1.80
C PRO A 52 1.26 -3.44 2.40
N VAL A 53 2.10 -2.46 2.09
CA VAL A 53 3.49 -2.37 2.59
C VAL A 53 3.50 -2.15 4.11
N GLY A 54 2.66 -1.23 4.60
CA GLY A 54 2.47 -1.02 6.04
C GLY A 54 1.98 -2.29 6.75
N THR A 55 1.04 -3.02 6.13
CA THR A 55 0.53 -4.28 6.67
C THR A 55 1.62 -5.38 6.67
N GLN A 56 2.44 -5.49 5.63
CA GLN A 56 3.58 -6.42 5.61
C GLN A 56 4.60 -6.13 6.72
N ARG A 57 4.85 -4.85 7.00
CA ARG A 57 5.69 -4.47 8.13
C ARG A 57 5.12 -4.95 9.47
N ARG A 58 3.81 -4.85 9.69
CA ARG A 58 3.15 -5.41 10.88
C ARG A 58 3.27 -6.93 10.95
N MET A 59 3.06 -7.60 9.82
CA MET A 59 3.26 -9.05 9.74
C MET A 59 4.70 -9.44 10.10
N SER A 60 5.70 -8.72 9.61
CA SER A 60 7.09 -8.98 9.97
C SER A 60 7.37 -8.78 11.47
N GLN A 61 6.76 -7.78 12.08
CA GLN A 61 6.86 -7.57 13.54
C GLN A 61 6.22 -8.71 14.33
N ILE A 62 5.04 -9.21 13.90
CA ILE A 62 4.35 -10.34 14.53
C ILE A 62 5.24 -11.59 14.58
N ILE A 63 6.02 -11.84 13.55
CA ILE A 63 6.87 -13.04 13.43
C ILE A 63 8.35 -12.78 13.74
N GLY A 64 8.74 -11.56 14.09
CA GLY A 64 10.10 -11.20 14.48
C GLY A 64 11.11 -11.16 13.31
N LEU A 65 10.65 -10.90 12.09
CA LEU A 65 11.49 -10.78 10.89
C LEU A 65 11.59 -9.32 10.42
N GLN A 66 12.52 -9.06 9.49
CA GLN A 66 12.58 -7.77 8.81
C GLN A 66 11.66 -7.78 7.58
N PRO A 67 10.99 -6.67 7.23
CA PRO A 67 10.11 -6.60 6.06
C PRO A 67 10.78 -7.04 4.75
N LYS A 68 12.05 -6.70 4.57
CA LYS A 68 12.88 -7.06 3.39
C LYS A 68 13.19 -8.56 3.26
N ASP A 69 12.95 -9.33 4.32
CA ASP A 69 13.19 -10.77 4.34
C ASP A 69 11.91 -11.56 4.01
N LEU A 70 10.78 -10.85 3.82
CA LEU A 70 9.51 -11.47 3.47
C LEU A 70 9.35 -11.62 1.96
N GLU A 71 8.98 -12.82 1.55
CA GLU A 71 8.51 -13.15 0.22
C GLU A 71 7.01 -13.43 0.28
N VAL A 72 6.21 -12.46 -0.16
CA VAL A 72 4.76 -12.56 -0.08
C VAL A 72 4.14 -12.94 -1.42
N ARG A 73 2.99 -13.62 -1.35
CA ARG A 73 2.01 -13.71 -2.43
C ARG A 73 0.77 -12.94 -2.03
N TYR A 74 0.34 -12.10 -2.92
CA TYR A 74 -0.80 -11.22 -2.74
C TYR A 74 -1.53 -11.06 -4.07
N PHE A 75 -2.82 -11.02 -4.04
CA PHE A 75 -3.64 -10.72 -5.20
C PHE A 75 -4.80 -9.80 -4.84
N GLY A 76 -5.27 -9.07 -5.82
CA GLY A 76 -6.47 -8.25 -5.73
C GLY A 76 -6.36 -6.97 -6.53
N MET A 77 -7.24 -6.04 -6.22
CA MET A 77 -7.15 -4.65 -6.64
C MET A 77 -6.66 -3.80 -5.47
N ASN A 78 -6.24 -2.59 -5.74
CA ASN A 78 -5.86 -1.69 -4.65
C ASN A 78 -7.01 -1.54 -3.64
N HIS A 79 -6.71 -1.72 -2.35
CA HIS A 79 -7.63 -1.76 -1.22
C HIS A 79 -8.60 -2.96 -1.18
N PHE A 80 -8.51 -3.86 -2.15
CA PHE A 80 -9.37 -5.04 -2.25
C PHE A 80 -8.53 -6.26 -2.58
N GLY A 81 -7.84 -6.82 -1.58
CA GLY A 81 -6.89 -7.90 -1.82
C GLY A 81 -6.57 -8.74 -0.59
N TRP A 82 -5.82 -9.83 -0.83
CA TRP A 82 -5.51 -10.86 0.18
C TRP A 82 -4.10 -11.39 0.02
N TRP A 83 -3.45 -11.65 1.15
CA TRP A 83 -2.20 -12.42 1.20
C TRP A 83 -2.49 -13.91 1.27
N THR A 84 -1.85 -14.67 0.41
CA THR A 84 -2.05 -16.12 0.28
C THR A 84 -0.85 -16.94 0.75
N SER A 85 0.31 -16.31 0.87
CA SER A 85 1.54 -16.91 1.39
C SER A 85 2.46 -15.81 1.88
N ILE A 86 3.14 -16.08 3.00
CA ILE A 86 4.14 -15.19 3.58
C ILE A 86 5.32 -16.07 4.00
N LYS A 87 6.39 -16.00 3.24
CA LYS A 87 7.59 -16.80 3.46
C LYS A 87 8.78 -15.92 3.79
N ASP A 88 9.76 -16.52 4.46
CA ASP A 88 11.12 -15.97 4.50
C ASP A 88 11.94 -16.41 3.28
N LYS A 89 13.16 -15.89 3.15
CA LYS A 89 14.09 -16.28 2.08
C LYS A 89 14.56 -17.73 2.14
N ALA A 90 14.38 -18.42 3.28
CA ALA A 90 14.63 -19.84 3.42
C ALA A 90 13.44 -20.72 3.00
N GLY A 91 12.30 -20.10 2.69
CA GLY A 91 11.08 -20.78 2.24
C GLY A 91 10.14 -21.22 3.37
N ASN A 92 10.39 -20.84 4.62
CA ASN A 92 9.49 -21.14 5.73
C ASN A 92 8.19 -20.34 5.59
N GLU A 93 7.04 -20.98 5.72
CA GLU A 93 5.71 -20.36 5.58
C GLU A 93 5.19 -19.88 6.94
N TYR A 94 4.82 -18.61 7.04
CA TYR A 94 4.33 -17.95 8.25
C TYR A 94 2.85 -17.54 8.20
N LEU A 95 2.17 -17.74 7.09
CA LEU A 95 0.74 -17.40 6.96
C LEU A 95 -0.12 -17.97 8.09
N PRO A 96 0.00 -19.26 8.49
CA PRO A 96 -0.79 -19.82 9.58
C PRO A 96 -0.57 -19.12 10.92
N GLN A 97 0.69 -18.82 11.26
CA GLN A 97 1.05 -18.14 12.51
C GLN A 97 0.48 -16.72 12.54
N ILE A 98 0.60 -15.97 11.44
CA ILE A 98 0.08 -14.60 11.35
C ILE A 98 -1.44 -14.61 11.38
N ARG A 99 -2.11 -15.56 10.72
CA ARG A 99 -3.58 -15.71 10.80
C ARG A 99 -4.07 -15.94 12.22
N ASP A 100 -3.41 -16.83 12.96
CA ASP A 100 -3.74 -17.07 14.34
C ASP A 100 -3.61 -15.81 15.19
N TYR A 101 -2.55 -15.07 15.03
CA TYR A 101 -2.36 -13.78 15.69
C TYR A 101 -3.46 -12.77 15.31
N VAL A 102 -3.72 -12.60 14.01
CA VAL A 102 -4.72 -11.64 13.49
C VAL A 102 -6.13 -12.00 13.96
N ALA A 103 -6.48 -13.29 14.07
CA ALA A 103 -7.76 -13.71 14.60
C ALA A 103 -8.02 -13.23 16.03
N HIS A 104 -6.98 -13.02 16.85
CA HIS A 104 -7.11 -12.60 18.23
C HIS A 104 -6.82 -11.10 18.45
N HIS A 105 -5.97 -10.50 17.63
CA HIS A 105 -5.43 -9.15 17.86
C HIS A 105 -5.64 -8.17 16.69
N GLY A 106 -6.13 -8.64 15.52
CA GLY A 106 -6.06 -7.89 14.28
C GLY A 106 -4.59 -7.69 13.85
N TYR A 107 -4.33 -6.62 13.11
CA TYR A 107 -2.95 -6.24 12.75
C TYR A 107 -2.30 -5.30 13.78
N LEU A 108 -2.85 -5.18 14.98
CA LEU A 108 -2.23 -4.39 16.05
C LEU A 108 -1.04 -5.14 16.64
N THR A 109 0.12 -4.51 16.63
CA THR A 109 1.33 -5.07 17.26
C THR A 109 1.57 -4.41 18.61
N GLN A 110 2.25 -5.10 19.53
CA GLN A 110 2.57 -4.55 20.84
C GLN A 110 3.43 -3.27 20.74
N ILE A 111 4.32 -3.21 19.76
CA ILE A 111 5.19 -2.04 19.53
C ILE A 111 4.36 -0.78 19.26
N GLU A 112 3.24 -0.90 18.56
CA GLU A 112 2.39 0.24 18.20
C GLU A 112 1.47 0.65 19.33
N VAL A 113 1.01 -0.30 20.13
CA VAL A 113 0.26 -0.01 21.34
C VAL A 113 1.11 0.80 22.33
N ASP A 114 2.39 0.46 22.45
CA ASP A 114 3.31 1.13 23.37
C ASP A 114 3.77 2.51 22.90
N THR A 115 3.77 2.77 21.57
CA THR A 115 4.28 4.05 21.05
C THR A 115 3.25 5.17 20.97
N GLN A 116 1.98 4.92 21.28
CA GLN A 116 0.86 5.90 21.36
C GLN A 116 0.67 6.83 20.13
N HIS A 117 1.21 6.48 18.96
CA HIS A 117 1.22 7.38 17.81
C HIS A 117 0.25 6.99 16.70
N MET A 118 -0.57 5.98 16.91
CA MET A 118 -1.56 5.57 15.92
C MET A 118 -2.88 6.28 16.18
N ASP A 119 -3.37 6.98 15.15
CA ASP A 119 -4.69 7.60 15.18
C ASP A 119 -5.79 6.56 15.49
N ALA A 120 -6.84 6.96 16.21
CA ALA A 120 -7.91 6.06 16.66
C ALA A 120 -8.60 5.33 15.49
N SER A 121 -8.78 6.02 14.37
CA SER A 121 -9.36 5.45 13.14
C SER A 121 -8.50 4.32 12.55
N TRP A 122 -7.17 4.43 12.66
CA TRP A 122 -6.22 3.39 12.24
C TRP A 122 -6.24 2.19 13.19
N GLN A 123 -6.29 2.43 14.49
CA GLN A 123 -6.42 1.35 15.47
C GLN A 123 -7.69 0.52 15.22
N ALA A 124 -8.83 1.20 15.02
CA ALA A 124 -10.09 0.55 14.67
C ALA A 124 -10.00 -0.22 13.35
N THR A 125 -9.31 0.34 12.35
CA THR A 125 -9.11 -0.31 11.04
C THR A 125 -8.30 -1.59 11.17
N HIS A 126 -7.20 -1.59 11.91
CA HIS A 126 -6.37 -2.78 12.12
C HIS A 126 -7.04 -3.83 12.99
N LYS A 127 -7.81 -3.40 14.00
CA LYS A 127 -8.60 -4.31 14.82
C LYS A 127 -9.69 -5.01 14.00
N LYS A 128 -10.35 -4.32 13.08
CA LYS A 128 -11.42 -4.86 12.22
C LYS A 128 -10.93 -6.01 11.32
N ALA A 129 -9.62 -6.18 11.13
CA ALA A 129 -9.05 -7.32 10.43
C ALA A 129 -9.46 -8.67 11.02
N GLN A 130 -9.80 -8.74 12.32
CA GLN A 130 -10.36 -9.94 12.95
C GLN A 130 -11.66 -10.38 12.27
N ASP A 131 -12.59 -9.44 12.10
CA ASP A 131 -13.90 -9.72 11.48
C ASP A 131 -13.75 -10.02 9.98
N LEU A 132 -12.83 -9.33 9.30
CA LEU A 132 -12.52 -9.59 7.89
C LEU A 132 -11.95 -10.99 7.70
N LEU A 133 -11.06 -11.43 8.58
CA LEU A 133 -10.49 -12.78 8.56
C LEU A 133 -11.55 -13.83 8.83
N ALA A 134 -12.55 -13.54 9.68
CA ALA A 134 -13.65 -14.47 9.95
C ALA A 134 -14.55 -14.71 8.72
N VAL A 135 -14.61 -13.77 7.77
CA VAL A 135 -15.37 -13.95 6.51
C VAL A 135 -14.68 -14.95 5.59
N ASP A 136 -13.34 -14.88 5.48
CA ASP A 136 -12.54 -15.90 4.78
C ASP A 136 -11.28 -16.23 5.59
N PRO A 137 -11.31 -17.33 6.36
CA PRO A 137 -10.19 -17.69 7.23
C PRO A 137 -8.98 -18.30 6.51
N HIS A 138 -9.04 -18.47 5.18
CA HIS A 138 -7.95 -19.06 4.41
C HIS A 138 -6.81 -18.08 4.13
N TYR A 139 -7.16 -16.79 3.93
CA TYR A 139 -6.24 -15.74 3.51
C TYR A 139 -6.24 -14.56 4.47
N LEU A 140 -5.12 -13.85 4.54
CA LEU A 140 -5.05 -12.63 5.33
C LEU A 140 -5.64 -11.46 4.54
N PRO A 141 -6.62 -10.74 5.08
CA PRO A 141 -7.31 -9.66 4.38
C PRO A 141 -6.51 -8.36 4.36
N ASN A 142 -6.62 -7.59 3.27
CA ASN A 142 -6.32 -6.16 3.31
C ASN A 142 -7.32 -5.46 4.25
N THR A 143 -6.86 -4.56 5.09
CA THR A 143 -7.70 -3.90 6.10
C THR A 143 -8.80 -3.02 5.51
N TYR A 144 -8.60 -2.51 4.30
CA TYR A 144 -9.61 -1.69 3.60
C TYR A 144 -10.77 -2.50 3.01
N LEU A 145 -10.69 -3.83 3.00
CA LEU A 145 -11.85 -4.67 2.71
C LEU A 145 -13.07 -4.35 3.59
N LYS A 146 -12.86 -3.73 4.76
CA LYS A 146 -13.96 -3.26 5.62
C LYS A 146 -14.96 -2.35 4.90
N TYR A 147 -14.50 -1.53 3.96
CA TYR A 147 -15.36 -0.62 3.21
C TYR A 147 -16.28 -1.33 2.22
N TYR A 148 -15.89 -2.52 1.80
CA TYR A 148 -16.62 -3.35 0.84
C TYR A 148 -17.48 -4.42 1.52
N LEU A 149 -16.95 -5.07 2.56
CA LEU A 149 -17.62 -6.18 3.23
C LEU A 149 -18.50 -5.73 4.41
N TYR A 150 -18.23 -4.54 4.98
CA TYR A 150 -18.95 -3.99 6.12
C TYR A 150 -19.34 -2.51 5.90
N PRO A 151 -19.95 -2.12 4.75
CA PRO A 151 -20.25 -0.71 4.46
C PRO A 151 -21.17 -0.07 5.50
N ASP A 152 -22.22 -0.77 5.93
CA ASP A 152 -23.15 -0.26 6.94
C ASP A 152 -22.48 -0.03 8.29
N TYR A 153 -21.56 -0.91 8.68
CA TYR A 153 -20.75 -0.72 9.88
C TYR A 153 -19.88 0.54 9.76
N VAL A 154 -19.23 0.74 8.63
CA VAL A 154 -18.37 1.90 8.40
C VAL A 154 -19.19 3.19 8.48
N VAL A 155 -20.36 3.24 7.82
CA VAL A 155 -21.24 4.41 7.87
C VAL A 155 -21.71 4.68 9.29
N ALA A 156 -22.17 3.65 10.02
CA ALA A 156 -22.67 3.80 11.38
C ALA A 156 -21.61 4.27 12.42
N HIS A 157 -20.32 4.02 12.12
CA HIS A 157 -19.19 4.39 13.01
C HIS A 157 -18.33 5.53 12.44
N SER A 158 -18.78 6.19 11.41
CA SER A 158 -18.14 7.39 10.85
C SER A 158 -18.88 8.63 11.31
N ASP A 159 -18.13 9.65 11.71
CA ASP A 159 -18.67 10.95 12.01
C ASP A 159 -18.67 11.81 10.73
N PRO A 160 -19.84 12.19 10.17
CA PRO A 160 -19.88 13.01 8.97
C PRO A 160 -19.35 14.43 9.19
N ASP A 161 -19.37 14.92 10.42
CA ASP A 161 -18.90 16.27 10.77
C ASP A 161 -17.40 16.29 11.12
N TYR A 162 -16.82 15.14 11.44
CA TYR A 162 -15.39 14.98 11.73
C TYR A 162 -14.81 13.74 11.03
N THR A 163 -14.53 13.90 9.76
CA THR A 163 -14.05 12.82 8.88
C THR A 163 -12.55 12.52 9.10
N ARG A 164 -12.07 11.47 8.47
CA ARG A 164 -10.63 11.16 8.44
C ARG A 164 -9.78 12.32 7.90
N ALA A 165 -10.30 13.11 6.96
CA ALA A 165 -9.61 14.30 6.44
C ALA A 165 -9.38 15.32 7.56
N ASN A 166 -10.39 15.60 8.37
CA ASN A 166 -10.28 16.49 9.52
C ASN A 166 -9.25 15.99 10.57
N GLU A 167 -9.27 14.68 10.86
CA GLU A 167 -8.30 14.05 11.77
C GLU A 167 -6.85 14.23 11.26
N VAL A 168 -6.63 14.12 9.94
CA VAL A 168 -5.32 14.33 9.32
C VAL A 168 -4.90 15.80 9.38
N GLU A 169 -5.78 16.73 9.02
CA GLU A 169 -5.51 18.17 9.07
C GLU A 169 -5.17 18.62 10.49
N ASP A 170 -5.99 18.26 11.47
CA ASP A 170 -5.79 18.66 12.84
C ASP A 170 -4.54 18.07 13.50
N GLY A 171 -4.16 16.86 13.11
CA GLY A 171 -3.04 16.14 13.70
C GLY A 171 -1.73 16.25 12.91
N ARG A 172 -1.72 15.71 11.69
CA ARG A 172 -0.49 15.58 10.89
C ARG A 172 -0.01 16.89 10.33
N GLU A 173 -0.91 17.69 9.78
CA GLU A 173 -0.58 18.97 9.17
C GLU A 173 0.07 19.89 10.20
N LYS A 174 -0.54 20.07 11.36
CA LYS A 174 0.04 20.87 12.45
C LYS A 174 1.43 20.40 12.86
N ARG A 175 1.65 19.07 12.95
CA ARG A 175 2.98 18.53 13.31
C ARG A 175 4.01 18.84 12.24
N VAL A 176 3.66 18.66 10.95
CA VAL A 176 4.57 18.90 9.84
C VAL A 176 4.93 20.38 9.75
N PHE A 177 3.95 21.28 9.78
CA PHE A 177 4.22 22.71 9.74
C PHE A 177 4.99 23.21 10.97
N SER A 178 4.68 22.72 12.16
CA SER A 178 5.43 23.08 13.37
C SER A 178 6.88 22.62 13.31
N ALA A 179 7.12 21.41 12.81
CA ALA A 179 8.48 20.88 12.64
C ALA A 179 9.25 21.64 11.55
N ALA A 180 8.59 21.95 10.43
CA ALA A 180 9.20 22.75 9.35
C ALA A 180 9.56 24.15 9.85
N GLN A 181 8.68 24.81 10.60
CA GLN A 181 8.95 26.13 11.17
C GLN A 181 10.14 26.08 12.14
N LYS A 182 10.23 25.05 12.99
CA LYS A 182 11.36 24.86 13.89
C LYS A 182 12.68 24.73 13.11
N ILE A 183 12.70 24.01 12.01
CA ILE A 183 13.89 23.88 11.14
C ILE A 183 14.27 25.24 10.55
N ILE A 184 13.29 26.02 10.08
CA ILE A 184 13.52 27.38 9.55
C ILE A 184 14.12 28.28 10.63
N ASP A 185 13.57 28.26 11.83
CA ASP A 185 13.98 29.13 12.96
C ASP A 185 15.36 28.76 13.51
N THR A 186 15.71 27.47 13.51
CA THR A 186 16.96 26.97 14.12
C THR A 186 18.07 26.72 13.10
N GLY A 187 17.75 26.61 11.82
CA GLY A 187 18.69 26.27 10.74
C GLY A 187 19.23 24.84 10.82
N THR A 188 18.65 23.98 11.68
CA THR A 188 19.08 22.59 11.86
C THR A 188 17.93 21.63 11.64
N SER A 189 18.17 20.56 10.88
CA SER A 189 17.24 19.43 10.78
C SER A 189 17.51 18.45 11.94
N ASP A 190 16.66 18.50 12.95
CA ASP A 190 16.64 17.46 13.99
C ASP A 190 15.89 16.24 13.42
N VAL A 191 16.57 15.11 13.27
CA VAL A 191 16.00 13.86 12.77
C VAL A 191 14.81 13.39 13.63
N GLY A 192 14.76 13.77 14.92
CA GLY A 192 13.63 13.49 15.80
C GLY A 192 12.35 14.27 15.46
N SER A 193 12.45 15.38 14.70
CA SER A 193 11.29 16.18 14.28
C SER A 193 10.56 15.61 13.08
N PHE A 194 11.27 14.89 12.22
CA PHE A 194 10.74 14.17 11.06
C PHE A 194 11.24 12.73 11.08
N PRO A 195 10.54 11.82 11.77
CA PRO A 195 10.91 10.41 11.71
C PRO A 195 10.80 9.92 10.26
N ILE A 196 11.81 9.20 9.80
CA ILE A 196 11.77 8.57 8.47
C ILE A 196 10.59 7.63 8.43
N ASP A 197 9.60 7.99 7.62
CA ASP A 197 8.40 7.19 7.44
C ASP A 197 8.68 6.03 6.45
N SER A 198 8.05 4.91 6.73
CA SER A 198 8.06 3.72 5.87
C SER A 198 7.54 3.98 4.45
N HIS A 199 6.64 4.92 4.32
CA HIS A 199 6.06 5.31 3.04
C HIS A 199 7.11 5.96 2.14
N ALA A 200 7.85 6.92 2.69
CA ALA A 200 8.95 7.57 1.96
C ALA A 200 10.04 6.57 1.55
N SER A 201 10.41 5.64 2.45
CA SER A 201 11.38 4.58 2.13
C SER A 201 10.93 3.75 0.94
N PHE A 202 9.66 3.33 0.89
CA PHE A 202 9.16 2.51 -0.21
C PHE A 202 9.23 3.21 -1.57
N ILE A 203 8.93 4.51 -1.62
CA ILE A 203 9.04 5.31 -2.85
C ILE A 203 10.50 5.41 -3.32
N VAL A 204 11.42 5.63 -2.36
CA VAL A 204 12.85 5.71 -2.65
C VAL A 204 13.38 4.35 -3.11
N ASP A 205 13.00 3.25 -2.43
CA ASP A 205 13.40 1.90 -2.80
C ASP A 205 12.92 1.55 -4.22
N LEU A 206 11.69 1.95 -4.59
CA LEU A 206 11.17 1.79 -5.96
C LEU A 206 12.00 2.58 -6.98
N ALA A 207 12.31 3.83 -6.69
CA ALA A 207 13.16 4.65 -7.55
C ALA A 207 14.57 4.04 -7.70
N CYS A 208 15.15 3.53 -6.61
CA CYS A 208 16.44 2.84 -6.62
C CYS A 208 16.37 1.53 -7.43
N ALA A 209 15.29 0.76 -7.29
CA ALA A 209 15.12 -0.48 -8.04
C ALA A 209 15.17 -0.24 -9.56
N ILE A 210 14.52 0.83 -10.02
CA ILE A 210 14.57 1.23 -11.43
C ILE A 210 15.97 1.75 -11.81
N ALA A 211 16.50 2.70 -11.03
CA ALA A 211 17.74 3.41 -11.37
C ALA A 211 18.97 2.48 -11.38
N PHE A 212 19.00 1.53 -10.45
CA PHE A 212 20.15 0.62 -10.26
C PHE A 212 19.89 -0.81 -10.75
N ASN A 213 18.69 -1.08 -11.32
CA ASN A 213 18.31 -2.39 -11.85
C ASN A 213 18.46 -3.53 -10.83
N THR A 214 17.97 -3.33 -9.60
CA THR A 214 18.22 -4.26 -8.49
C THR A 214 17.37 -5.52 -8.51
N HIS A 215 16.31 -5.57 -9.33
CA HIS A 215 15.34 -6.65 -9.40
C HIS A 215 14.65 -6.93 -8.05
N GLU A 216 14.28 -5.85 -7.38
CA GLU A 216 13.60 -5.91 -6.09
C GLU A 216 12.17 -6.45 -6.23
N ARG A 217 11.74 -7.27 -5.27
CA ARG A 217 10.34 -7.71 -5.17
C ARG A 217 9.52 -6.64 -4.46
N MET A 218 8.56 -6.05 -5.15
CA MET A 218 7.71 -4.97 -4.64
C MET A 218 6.24 -5.22 -4.96
N LEU A 219 5.33 -4.75 -4.10
CA LEU A 219 3.89 -4.83 -4.32
C LEU A 219 3.44 -3.57 -5.04
N LEU A 220 2.92 -3.72 -6.26
CA LEU A 220 2.59 -2.60 -7.14
C LEU A 220 1.23 -2.80 -7.79
N ILE A 221 0.64 -1.68 -8.24
CA ILE A 221 -0.58 -1.67 -9.04
C ILE A 221 -0.16 -1.62 -10.50
N VAL A 222 -0.38 -2.71 -11.21
CA VAL A 222 0.05 -2.92 -12.59
C VAL A 222 -1.06 -3.50 -13.45
N GLU A 223 -0.93 -3.46 -14.76
CA GLU A 223 -1.81 -4.18 -15.67
C GLU A 223 -1.69 -5.68 -15.44
N ASN A 224 -2.82 -6.39 -15.46
CA ASN A 224 -2.87 -7.81 -15.11
C ASN A 224 -1.99 -8.66 -16.01
N ASN A 225 -2.10 -8.52 -17.31
CA ASN A 225 -1.30 -9.28 -18.30
C ASN A 225 -1.14 -10.77 -17.95
N GLY A 226 -2.22 -11.41 -17.46
CA GLY A 226 -2.23 -12.81 -17.05
C GLY A 226 -1.64 -13.12 -15.67
N ALA A 227 -1.23 -12.14 -14.88
CA ALA A 227 -0.73 -12.37 -13.52
C ALA A 227 -1.78 -13.06 -12.64
N VAL A 228 -3.04 -12.66 -12.76
CA VAL A 228 -4.20 -13.32 -12.16
C VAL A 228 -5.01 -13.95 -13.30
N ALA A 229 -4.94 -15.26 -13.44
CA ALA A 229 -5.38 -16.00 -14.63
C ALA A 229 -6.89 -15.99 -14.92
N ASN A 230 -7.73 -15.56 -14.01
CA ASN A 230 -9.19 -15.46 -14.16
C ASN A 230 -9.72 -14.04 -13.95
N ILE A 231 -8.88 -13.05 -14.13
CA ILE A 231 -9.18 -11.62 -14.26
C ILE A 231 -8.80 -11.21 -15.69
N ASP A 232 -9.52 -10.27 -16.28
CA ASP A 232 -9.24 -9.79 -17.63
C ASP A 232 -7.85 -9.14 -17.68
N ASP A 233 -7.13 -9.38 -18.78
CA ASP A 233 -5.71 -8.98 -18.91
C ASP A 233 -5.52 -7.47 -18.88
N ASP A 234 -6.51 -6.71 -19.32
CA ASP A 234 -6.48 -5.26 -19.44
C ASP A 234 -7.01 -4.51 -18.19
N ILE A 235 -7.02 -5.14 -17.03
CA ILE A 235 -7.44 -4.54 -15.76
C ILE A 235 -6.22 -4.29 -14.87
N MET A 236 -6.21 -3.18 -14.14
CA MET A 236 -5.18 -2.90 -13.14
C MET A 236 -5.39 -3.77 -11.90
N VAL A 237 -4.37 -4.54 -11.53
CA VAL A 237 -4.34 -5.40 -10.35
C VAL A 237 -3.20 -4.99 -9.42
N GLU A 238 -3.32 -5.33 -8.14
CA GLU A 238 -2.26 -5.13 -7.14
C GLU A 238 -1.64 -6.49 -6.81
N VAL A 239 -0.39 -6.69 -7.23
CA VAL A 239 0.33 -7.96 -7.11
C VAL A 239 1.83 -7.72 -6.85
N PRO A 240 2.54 -8.72 -6.28
CA PRO A 240 3.99 -8.67 -6.23
C PRO A 240 4.60 -8.64 -7.64
N CYS A 241 5.57 -7.75 -7.83
CA CYS A 241 6.32 -7.58 -9.08
C CYS A 241 7.82 -7.69 -8.81
N ILE A 242 8.58 -8.03 -9.83
CA ILE A 242 10.03 -7.80 -9.85
C ILE A 242 10.29 -6.48 -10.57
N VAL A 243 11.00 -5.58 -9.92
CA VAL A 243 11.22 -4.22 -10.42
C VAL A 243 12.68 -4.03 -10.83
N GLY A 244 12.87 -3.64 -12.07
CA GLY A 244 14.17 -3.28 -12.63
C GLY A 244 14.10 -2.03 -13.50
N LYS A 245 15.16 -1.77 -14.26
CA LYS A 245 15.25 -0.57 -15.14
C LYS A 245 14.15 -0.48 -16.20
N ASP A 246 13.59 -1.61 -16.59
CA ASP A 246 12.56 -1.69 -17.63
C ASP A 246 11.13 -1.63 -17.03
N GLY A 247 11.02 -1.45 -15.71
CA GLY A 247 9.76 -1.32 -14.98
C GLY A 247 9.46 -2.52 -14.09
N ALA A 248 8.17 -2.85 -13.97
CA ALA A 248 7.66 -3.88 -13.09
C ALA A 248 7.16 -5.09 -13.88
N GLU A 249 7.67 -6.26 -13.55
CA GLU A 249 7.20 -7.54 -14.08
C GLU A 249 6.31 -8.22 -13.03
N PRO A 250 4.99 -8.36 -13.27
CA PRO A 250 4.09 -8.97 -12.31
C PRO A 250 4.36 -10.45 -12.13
N LEU A 251 4.39 -10.91 -10.88
CA LEU A 251 4.50 -12.32 -10.56
C LEU A 251 3.13 -13.00 -10.67
N THR A 252 3.09 -14.13 -11.35
CA THR A 252 1.86 -14.91 -11.52
C THR A 252 1.29 -15.37 -10.19
N GLN A 253 -0.01 -15.13 -9.99
CA GLN A 253 -0.76 -15.57 -8.81
C GLN A 253 -1.66 -16.78 -9.09
N GLY A 254 -1.83 -17.15 -10.38
CA GLY A 254 -2.75 -18.20 -10.80
C GLY A 254 -4.21 -17.74 -10.76
N LYS A 255 -5.13 -18.70 -10.59
CA LYS A 255 -6.56 -18.40 -10.47
C LYS A 255 -6.89 -18.02 -9.03
N ILE A 256 -7.60 -16.92 -8.85
CA ILE A 256 -8.16 -16.55 -7.55
C ILE A 256 -9.50 -17.27 -7.32
N PRO A 257 -9.87 -17.56 -6.06
CA PRO A 257 -11.14 -18.20 -5.74
C PRO A 257 -12.34 -17.31 -6.08
N MET A 258 -13.51 -17.91 -6.22
CA MET A 258 -14.74 -17.23 -6.64
C MET A 258 -15.16 -16.10 -5.68
N PHE A 259 -14.94 -16.27 -4.38
CA PHE A 259 -15.31 -15.26 -3.39
C PHE A 259 -14.51 -13.97 -3.54
N GLN A 260 -13.24 -14.07 -3.97
CA GLN A 260 -12.33 -12.93 -4.14
C GLN A 260 -12.41 -12.30 -5.54
N ARG A 261 -13.08 -12.97 -6.48
CA ARG A 261 -13.28 -12.51 -7.85
C ARG A 261 -14.49 -11.57 -7.95
#